data_f02adc152b793bb42e5ebed75b9d28e2
#
_entry.id   f02adc152b793bb42e5ebed75b9d28e2
#
_cell.length_a   1.000
_cell.length_b   1.000
_cell.length_c   1.000
_cell.angle_alpha   90.00
_cell.angle_beta   90.00
_cell.angle_gamma   90.00
#
_symmetry.space_group_name_H-M   'P 1'
#
loop_
_entity.id
_entity.type
_entity.pdbx_description
1 polymer ?
#
loop_
_entity_poly.entity_id
_entity_poly.type
_entity_poly.pdbx_seq_one_letter_code
_entity_poly.pdbx_strand_id
1 'polypeptide(L)'
;ALVPHAKVVIGRHVDMSGTDIIIKGPQYFAWIYNKKEPVVPGDVLKVNTRKGEAYMVVEKIKYIAGKKKCAEYKKVIEHMGMRIEI
;
A
#
# COMPACT_ATOMS: atom_id res chain seq x y z
N ALA A 1 -2.41 -22.75 -18.19
CA ALA A 1 -2.93 -21.42 -17.91
C ALA A 1 -2.07 -20.74 -16.86
N LEU A 2 -1.89 -19.42 -17.00
CA LEU A 2 -1.11 -18.64 -16.03
C LEU A 2 -1.93 -18.39 -14.77
N VAL A 3 -1.30 -18.60 -13.62
CA VAL A 3 -1.91 -18.28 -12.33
C VAL A 3 -1.79 -16.77 -12.13
N PRO A 4 -2.90 -16.07 -11.78
CA PRO A 4 -2.81 -14.64 -11.49
C PRO A 4 -1.84 -14.36 -10.34
N HIS A 5 -1.00 -13.36 -10.54
CA HIS A 5 -0.03 -12.91 -9.54
C HIS A 5 -0.29 -11.46 -9.21
N ALA A 6 -0.06 -11.08 -7.97
CA ALA A 6 -0.19 -9.70 -7.55
C ALA A 6 0.92 -9.33 -6.57
N LYS A 7 1.37 -8.09 -6.66
CA LYS A 7 2.29 -7.51 -5.69
C LYS A 7 1.45 -6.93 -4.56
N VAL A 8 1.75 -7.32 -3.33
CA VAL A 8 1.05 -6.81 -2.13
C VAL A 8 2.02 -5.93 -1.36
N VAL A 9 1.58 -4.71 -1.09
CA VAL A 9 2.32 -3.77 -0.25
C VAL A 9 1.72 -3.79 1.15
N ILE A 10 2.58 -3.89 2.16
CA ILE A 10 2.18 -3.97 3.56
C ILE A 10 2.79 -2.79 4.30
N GLY A 11 1.97 -2.08 5.04
CA GLY A 11 2.46 -0.93 5.79
C GLY A 11 1.43 -0.38 6.74
N ARG A 12 1.77 0.76 7.32
CA ARG A 12 0.93 1.46 8.29
C ARG A 12 0.38 2.74 7.69
N HIS A 13 -0.76 3.17 8.19
CA HIS A 13 -1.32 4.46 7.79
C HIS A 13 -0.43 5.61 8.27
N VAL A 14 -0.42 6.68 7.50
CA VAL A 14 0.31 7.90 7.85
C VAL A 14 -0.64 9.10 7.83
N ASP A 15 -0.34 10.09 8.67
CA ASP A 15 -1.03 11.36 8.70
C ASP A 15 -0.19 12.39 7.95
N MET A 16 -0.77 12.97 6.91
CA MET A 16 -0.12 13.97 6.07
C MET A 16 -0.79 15.33 6.17
N SER A 17 -1.57 15.57 7.22
CA SER A 17 -2.30 16.84 7.39
C SER A 17 -1.39 18.00 7.81
N GLY A 18 -0.18 17.73 8.30
CA GLY A 18 0.79 18.74 8.68
C GLY A 18 1.98 18.80 7.74
N THR A 19 3.06 19.45 8.16
CA THR A 19 4.31 19.52 7.40
C THR A 19 5.10 18.22 7.49
N ASP A 20 4.86 17.43 8.53
CA ASP A 20 5.53 16.16 8.75
C ASP A 20 4.61 14.98 8.44
N ILE A 21 5.19 13.88 7.98
CA ILE A 21 4.48 12.64 7.77
C ILE A 21 4.60 11.82 9.06
N ILE A 22 3.47 11.54 9.69
CA ILE A 22 3.44 10.84 10.98
C ILE A 22 2.80 9.46 10.79
N ILE A 23 3.50 8.41 11.21
CA ILE A 23 2.97 7.05 11.16
C ILE A 23 1.94 6.85 12.26
N LYS A 24 0.74 6.42 11.86
CA LYS A 24 -0.37 6.21 12.79
C LYS A 24 -0.41 4.78 13.29
N GLY A 25 -0.23 4.60 14.59
CA GLY A 25 -0.47 3.33 15.26
C GLY A 25 0.43 2.19 14.84
N PRO A 26 0.36 1.07 15.55
CA PRO A 26 1.19 -0.11 15.28
C PRO A 26 0.56 -1.10 14.29
N GLN A 27 -0.64 -0.84 13.83
CA GLN A 27 -1.40 -1.81 13.03
C GLN A 27 -0.99 -1.78 11.56
N TYR A 28 -0.72 -2.97 11.00
CA TYR A 28 -0.34 -3.13 9.60
C TYR A 28 -1.54 -3.52 8.75
N PHE A 29 -1.54 -3.00 7.52
CA PHE A 29 -2.56 -3.28 6.53
C PHE A 29 -1.89 -3.65 5.21
N ALA A 30 -2.65 -4.30 4.33
CA ALA A 30 -2.12 -4.76 3.05
C ALA A 30 -3.05 -4.38 1.90
N TRP A 31 -2.47 -3.98 0.77
CA TRP A 31 -3.19 -3.66 -0.46
C TRP A 31 -2.45 -4.23 -1.66
N ILE A 32 -3.18 -4.47 -2.75
CA ILE A 32 -2.57 -4.85 -4.03
C ILE A 32 -2.04 -3.60 -4.72
N TYR A 33 -0.77 -3.65 -5.14
CA TYR A 33 -0.15 -2.59 -5.91
C TYR A 33 -0.11 -2.99 -7.38
N ASN A 34 -0.85 -2.27 -8.22
CA ASN A 34 -0.96 -2.56 -9.65
C ASN A 34 -0.63 -1.35 -10.52
N LYS A 35 0.16 -0.41 -9.99
CA LYS A 35 0.56 0.78 -10.74
C LYS A 35 1.85 0.53 -11.52
N LYS A 36 2.11 1.39 -12.51
CA LYS A 36 3.31 1.28 -13.36
C LYS A 36 4.58 1.72 -12.65
N GLU A 37 4.47 2.66 -11.71
CA GLU A 37 5.61 3.18 -10.98
C GLU A 37 6.20 2.09 -10.08
N PRO A 38 7.53 1.96 -10.03
CA PRO A 38 8.16 1.04 -9.09
C PRO A 38 7.82 1.42 -7.65
N VAL A 39 7.63 0.43 -6.79
CA VAL A 39 7.36 0.65 -5.37
C VAL A 39 8.43 -0.04 -4.55
N VAL A 40 8.94 0.67 -3.54
CA VAL A 40 9.94 0.15 -2.60
C VAL A 40 9.54 0.56 -1.18
N PRO A 41 10.09 -0.10 -0.14
CA PRO A 41 9.80 0.31 1.24
C PRO A 41 10.13 1.79 1.45
N GLY A 42 9.24 2.48 2.14
CA GLY A 42 9.33 3.93 2.37
C GLY A 42 8.44 4.76 1.46
N ASP A 43 7.93 4.20 0.38
CA ASP A 43 7.05 4.93 -0.52
C ASP A 43 5.69 5.17 0.13
N VAL A 44 5.13 6.36 -0.14
CA VAL A 44 3.80 6.75 0.34
C VAL A 44 2.80 6.52 -0.76
N LEU A 45 1.72 5.81 -0.43
CA LEU A 45 0.67 5.48 -1.37
C LEU A 45 -0.68 5.96 -0.87
N LYS A 46 -1.57 6.25 -1.81
CA LYS A 46 -2.96 6.58 -1.50
C LYS A 46 -3.80 5.31 -1.63
N VAL A 47 -4.58 5.02 -0.61
CA VAL A 47 -5.39 3.80 -0.54
C VAL A 47 -6.82 4.14 -0.14
N ASN A 48 -7.74 3.22 -0.42
CA ASN A 48 -9.12 3.37 -0.02
C ASN A 48 -9.40 2.52 1.23
N THR A 49 -10.08 3.10 2.20
CA THR A 49 -10.46 2.43 3.44
C THR A 49 -11.97 2.55 3.64
N ARG A 50 -12.49 1.91 4.70
CA ARG A 50 -13.91 2.03 5.05
C ARG A 50 -14.33 3.48 5.35
N LYS A 51 -13.39 4.30 5.78
CA LYS A 51 -13.65 5.70 6.12
C LYS A 51 -13.33 6.66 4.97
N GLY A 52 -12.98 6.14 3.81
CA GLY A 52 -12.62 6.92 2.64
C GLY A 52 -11.15 6.77 2.30
N GLU A 53 -10.62 7.74 1.57
CA GLU A 53 -9.23 7.72 1.12
C GLU A 53 -8.27 8.04 2.26
N ALA A 54 -7.15 7.34 2.29
CA ALA A 54 -6.12 7.53 3.29
C ALA A 54 -4.75 7.33 2.66
N TYR A 55 -3.69 7.66 3.39
CA TYR A 55 -2.32 7.46 2.95
C TYR A 55 -1.66 6.39 3.81
N MET A 56 -0.74 5.65 3.20
CA MET A 56 0.03 4.63 3.90
C MET A 56 1.47 4.67 3.45
N VAL A 57 2.37 4.19 4.30
CA VAL A 57 3.78 4.00 3.97
C VAL A 57 4.05 2.51 3.79
N VAL A 58 4.74 2.16 2.71
CA VAL A 58 5.12 0.78 2.44
C VAL A 58 6.28 0.39 3.34
N GLU A 59 6.15 -0.71 4.06
CA GLU A 59 7.24 -1.25 4.88
C GLU A 59 7.71 -2.60 4.38
N LYS A 60 6.81 -3.39 3.78
CA LYS A 60 7.14 -4.69 3.20
C LYS A 60 6.42 -4.88 1.89
N ILE A 61 7.01 -5.68 1.02
CA ILE A 61 6.41 -6.06 -0.25
C ILE A 61 6.47 -7.58 -0.35
N LYS A 62 5.35 -8.20 -0.73
CA LYS A 62 5.31 -9.63 -1.00
C LYS A 62 4.52 -9.89 -2.27
N TYR A 63 4.64 -11.09 -2.78
CA TYR A 63 3.90 -11.51 -3.96
C TYR A 63 2.93 -12.62 -3.57
N ILE A 64 1.71 -12.55 -4.10
CA ILE A 64 0.70 -13.58 -3.91
C ILE A 64 0.29 -14.14 -5.27
N ALA A 65 -0.21 -15.35 -5.26
CA ALA A 65 -0.71 -16.00 -6.47
C ALA A 65 -2.08 -16.61 -6.18
N GLY A 66 -2.91 -16.67 -7.21
CA GLY A 66 -4.23 -17.26 -7.12
C GLY A 66 -5.33 -16.21 -7.18
N LYS A 67 -6.35 -16.51 -7.99
CA LYS A 67 -7.48 -15.61 -8.22
C LYS A 67 -8.21 -15.26 -6.91
N LYS A 68 -8.42 -16.26 -6.06
CA LYS A 68 -9.15 -16.08 -4.81
C LYS A 68 -8.39 -15.18 -3.83
N LYS A 69 -7.09 -15.39 -3.68
CA LYS A 69 -6.26 -14.55 -2.80
C LYS A 69 -6.19 -13.12 -3.31
N CYS A 70 -6.01 -12.93 -4.60
CA CYS A 70 -5.97 -11.59 -5.17
C CYS A 70 -7.27 -10.83 -4.96
N ALA A 71 -8.41 -11.53 -4.95
CA ALA A 71 -9.72 -10.92 -4.74
C ALA A 71 -9.96 -10.45 -3.30
N GLU A 72 -9.18 -10.95 -2.33
CA GLU A 72 -9.34 -10.59 -0.91
C GLU A 72 -8.79 -9.21 -0.57
N TYR A 73 -7.96 -8.64 -1.43
CA TYR A 73 -7.27 -7.38 -1.17
C TYR A 73 -7.87 -6.24 -1.97
N LYS A 74 -7.94 -5.08 -1.36
CA LYS A 74 -8.24 -3.83 -2.06
C LYS A 74 -6.99 -3.36 -2.80
N LYS A 75 -7.19 -2.52 -3.81
CA LYS A 75 -6.09 -2.01 -4.63
C LYS A 75 -5.66 -0.62 -4.18
N VAL A 76 -4.37 -0.33 -4.37
CA VAL A 76 -3.83 1.01 -4.16
C VAL A 76 -4.43 1.94 -5.21
N ILE A 77 -4.81 3.16 -4.79
CA ILE A 77 -5.39 4.17 -5.69
C ILE A 77 -4.29 4.85 -6.50
N GLU A 78 -3.24 5.33 -5.84
CA GLU A 78 -2.23 6.15 -6.49
C GLU A 78 -0.89 6.08 -5.74
N HIS A 79 0.21 6.15 -6.49
CA HIS A 79 1.54 6.33 -5.93
C HIS A 79 1.79 7.83 -5.82
N MET A 80 2.09 8.29 -4.62
CA MET A 80 2.19 9.73 -4.35
C MET A 80 3.51 10.35 -4.80
N GLY A 81 4.47 9.53 -5.23
CA GLY A 81 5.78 10.04 -5.62
C GLY A 81 6.62 10.52 -4.46
N MET A 82 6.28 10.12 -3.25
CA MET A 82 6.95 10.54 -2.02
C MET A 82 7.57 9.33 -1.33
N ARG A 83 8.67 9.55 -0.66
CA ARG A 83 9.35 8.48 0.09
C ARG A 83 9.78 9.03 1.44
N ILE A 84 9.55 8.25 2.47
CA ILE A 84 10.01 8.58 3.82
C ILE A 84 10.96 7.49 4.33
N GLU A 85 11.79 7.86 5.25
CA GLU A 85 12.73 6.94 5.90
C GLU A 85 12.02 6.21 7.04
N ILE A 86 12.14 4.88 7.04
CA ILE A 86 11.52 4.04 8.05
C ILE A 86 12.53 3.12 8.72
#